data_ca692711c4b84fd4cdcf10b37ff9324a
#
_entry.id   ca692711c4b84fd4cdcf10b37ff9324a
#
_cell.length_a   1.000
_cell.length_b   1.000
_cell.length_c   1.000
_cell.angle_alpha   90.00
_cell.angle_beta   90.00
_cell.angle_gamma   90.00
#
_symmetry.space_group_name_H-M   'P 1'
#
loop_
_entity.id
_entity.type
_entity.pdbx_description
1 polymer ?
#
loop_
_entity_poly.entity_id
_entity_poly.type
_entity_poly.pdbx_seq_one_letter_code
_entity_poly.pdbx_strand_id
1 'polypeptide(L)'
;MKAVLASRNAHKARELERLLPGWQIEVLDADDYPPETGATYYENARAKADFARGRAPAAAWVVGEDSGIEVAGLDGGPGVLSSRSAAGDEVGWMLHALEGVHGEARRARYVSELVALGRDGEELRGTGTLAGRIALAPGGAEGFGFDPVFMPDGEERTVAELGDAWKAEHSHRARAARELLRQAG
;
A
#
# COMPACT_ATOMS: atom_id res chain seq x y z
N MET A 1 5.36 -20.27 5.25
CA MET A 1 6.73 -19.77 4.91
C MET A 1 7.13 -18.70 5.92
N LYS A 2 8.41 -18.59 6.31
CA LYS A 2 8.89 -17.46 7.12
C LYS A 2 9.30 -16.31 6.21
N ALA A 3 8.86 -15.10 6.54
CA ALA A 3 9.20 -13.91 5.77
C ALA A 3 9.48 -12.70 6.66
N VAL A 4 10.41 -11.86 6.24
CA VAL A 4 10.77 -10.61 6.89
C VAL A 4 10.27 -9.45 6.03
N LEU A 5 9.38 -8.64 6.59
CA LEU A 5 8.81 -7.48 5.92
C LEU A 5 9.65 -6.21 6.19
N ALA A 6 10.11 -5.59 5.13
CA ALA A 6 10.76 -4.28 5.20
C ALA A 6 9.72 -3.15 5.24
N SER A 7 9.25 -2.79 6.43
CA SER A 7 8.31 -1.69 6.60
C SER A 7 8.44 -1.03 7.96
N ARG A 8 8.39 0.30 8.00
CA ARG A 8 8.23 1.08 9.25
C ARG A 8 6.76 1.30 9.60
N ASN A 9 5.84 0.99 8.67
CA ASN A 9 4.42 1.25 8.86
C ASN A 9 3.74 0.03 9.49
N ALA A 10 3.44 0.13 10.79
CA ALA A 10 2.80 -0.94 11.55
C ALA A 10 1.39 -1.29 11.05
N HIS A 11 0.66 -0.37 10.41
CA HIS A 11 -0.65 -0.66 9.82
C HIS A 11 -0.50 -1.57 8.61
N LYS A 12 0.46 -1.28 7.72
CA LYS A 12 0.76 -2.13 6.56
C LYS A 12 1.18 -3.54 6.99
N ALA A 13 2.01 -3.65 8.03
CA ALA A 13 2.45 -4.93 8.55
C ALA A 13 1.27 -5.78 9.04
N ARG A 14 0.39 -5.21 9.86
CA ARG A 14 -0.81 -5.92 10.35
C ARG A 14 -1.77 -6.34 9.22
N GLU A 15 -1.93 -5.53 8.18
CA GLU A 15 -2.72 -5.93 7.01
C GLU A 15 -2.08 -7.10 6.28
N LEU A 16 -0.77 -7.06 6.00
CA LEU A 16 -0.07 -8.11 5.27
C LEU A 16 -0.04 -9.45 6.02
N GLU A 17 0.06 -9.45 7.34
CA GLU A 17 -0.07 -10.67 8.15
C GLU A 17 -1.41 -11.39 7.90
N ARG A 18 -2.49 -10.63 7.76
CA ARG A 18 -3.84 -11.18 7.48
C ARG A 18 -4.00 -11.60 6.01
N LEU A 19 -3.35 -10.89 5.09
CA LEU A 19 -3.51 -11.04 3.65
C LEU A 19 -2.62 -12.12 3.04
N LEU A 20 -1.61 -12.59 3.76
CA LEU A 20 -0.67 -13.64 3.35
C LEU A 20 -0.80 -14.89 4.22
N PRO A 21 -1.93 -15.62 4.15
CA PRO A 21 -2.14 -16.82 4.93
C PRO A 21 -1.07 -17.86 4.62
N GLY A 22 -0.54 -18.52 5.67
CA GLY A 22 0.57 -19.47 5.55
C GLY A 22 1.97 -18.83 5.55
N TRP A 23 2.04 -17.49 5.55
CA TRP A 23 3.29 -16.74 5.75
C TRP A 23 3.37 -16.26 7.21
N GLN A 24 4.49 -16.55 7.86
CA GLN A 24 4.82 -15.99 9.17
C GLN A 24 5.64 -14.71 8.94
N ILE A 25 4.97 -13.56 9.07
CA ILE A 25 5.57 -12.25 8.79
C ILE A 25 6.22 -11.71 10.06
N GLU A 26 7.50 -11.42 9.99
CA GLU A 26 8.24 -10.65 11.00
C GLU A 26 8.61 -9.30 10.40
N VAL A 27 8.42 -8.22 11.14
CA VAL A 27 8.85 -6.89 10.66
C VAL A 27 10.34 -6.75 10.89
N LEU A 28 11.06 -6.26 9.88
CA LEU A 28 12.48 -5.96 10.00
C LEU A 28 12.70 -4.85 11.03
N ASP A 29 13.42 -5.16 12.07
CA ASP A 29 13.87 -4.17 13.07
C ASP A 29 15.13 -3.46 12.52
N ALA A 30 14.94 -2.26 11.98
CA ALA A 30 16.01 -1.43 11.43
C ALA A 30 15.61 0.05 11.46
N ASP A 31 16.58 0.90 11.81
CA ASP A 31 16.40 2.37 11.83
C ASP A 31 16.94 3.06 10.57
N ASP A 32 17.82 2.36 9.83
CA ASP A 32 18.60 2.90 8.71
C ASP A 32 17.99 2.59 7.33
N TYR A 33 16.66 2.57 7.22
CA TYR A 33 16.01 2.37 5.92
C TYR A 33 16.47 3.40 4.90
N PRO A 34 16.84 2.96 3.69
CA PRO A 34 17.23 3.88 2.63
C PRO A 34 16.04 4.77 2.22
N PRO A 35 16.30 5.98 1.71
CA PRO A 35 15.25 6.83 1.17
C PRO A 35 14.59 6.15 -0.04
N GLU A 36 13.28 6.31 -0.16
CA GLU A 36 12.53 5.84 -1.33
C GLU A 36 12.77 6.81 -2.50
N THR A 37 13.59 6.41 -3.45
CA THR A 37 13.99 7.21 -4.61
C THR A 37 13.51 6.63 -5.94
N GLY A 38 12.80 5.50 -5.92
CA GLY A 38 12.23 4.87 -7.09
C GLY A 38 11.18 5.74 -7.77
N ALA A 39 11.14 5.73 -9.08
CA ALA A 39 10.13 6.40 -9.89
C ALA A 39 8.81 5.61 -9.93
N THR A 40 8.83 4.34 -9.55
CA THR A 40 7.68 3.45 -9.52
C THR A 40 7.51 2.77 -8.17
N TYR A 41 6.29 2.34 -7.87
CA TYR A 41 6.00 1.53 -6.69
C TYR A 41 6.82 0.23 -6.66
N TYR A 42 7.01 -0.40 -7.83
CA TYR A 42 7.85 -1.59 -7.96
C TYR A 42 9.29 -1.33 -7.53
N GLU A 43 9.91 -0.28 -8.05
CA GLU A 43 11.29 0.07 -7.70
C GLU A 43 11.46 0.30 -6.20
N ASN A 44 10.52 1.00 -5.57
CA ASN A 44 10.53 1.21 -4.13
C ASN A 44 10.29 -0.09 -3.35
N ALA A 45 9.31 -0.91 -3.74
CA ALA A 45 9.04 -2.19 -3.10
C ALA A 45 10.25 -3.14 -3.23
N ARG A 46 10.85 -3.22 -4.44
CA ARG A 46 12.04 -4.03 -4.70
C ARG A 46 13.24 -3.58 -3.88
N ALA A 47 13.51 -2.28 -3.81
CA ALA A 47 14.60 -1.72 -3.01
C ALA A 47 14.43 -2.04 -1.51
N LYS A 48 13.20 -2.01 -0.99
CA LYS A 48 12.89 -2.43 0.39
C LYS A 48 13.16 -3.91 0.60
N ALA A 49 12.77 -4.78 -0.34
CA ALA A 49 13.05 -6.21 -0.27
C ALA A 49 14.55 -6.50 -0.31
N ASP A 50 15.31 -5.83 -1.19
CA ASP A 50 16.78 -5.94 -1.26
C ASP A 50 17.45 -5.49 0.04
N PHE A 51 16.97 -4.40 0.63
CA PHE A 51 17.46 -3.91 1.93
C PHE A 51 17.26 -4.95 3.04
N ALA A 52 16.06 -5.57 3.08
CA ALA A 52 15.80 -6.65 4.03
C ALA A 52 16.64 -7.90 3.73
N ARG A 53 16.93 -8.21 2.46
CA ARG A 53 17.75 -9.39 2.11
C ARG A 53 19.12 -9.35 2.73
N GLY A 54 19.73 -8.19 2.83
CA GLY A 54 21.03 -8.01 3.49
C GLY A 54 21.03 -8.18 5.02
N ARG A 55 19.83 -8.25 5.65
CA ARG A 55 19.65 -8.24 7.11
C ARG A 55 18.89 -9.43 7.66
N ALA A 56 18.05 -10.03 6.85
CA ALA A 56 17.22 -11.17 7.23
C ALA A 56 18.01 -12.49 7.20
N PRO A 57 17.57 -13.52 7.95
CA PRO A 57 18.13 -14.85 7.83
C PRO A 57 18.09 -15.37 6.38
N ALA A 58 19.16 -16.02 5.92
CA ALA A 58 19.27 -16.47 4.52
C ALA A 58 18.12 -17.38 4.08
N ALA A 59 17.56 -18.19 4.99
CA ALA A 59 16.47 -19.11 4.69
C ALA A 59 15.06 -18.45 4.68
N ALA A 60 14.93 -17.20 5.14
CA ALA A 60 13.66 -16.50 5.14
C ALA A 60 13.42 -15.81 3.79
N TRP A 61 12.17 -15.73 3.36
CA TRP A 61 11.76 -14.79 2.35
C TRP A 61 11.89 -13.36 2.88
N VAL A 62 12.08 -12.39 2.01
CA VAL A 62 12.02 -10.98 2.36
C VAL A 62 10.97 -10.29 1.52
N VAL A 63 10.20 -9.42 2.13
CA VAL A 63 9.07 -8.75 1.48
C VAL A 63 9.26 -7.24 1.57
N GLY A 64 9.15 -6.58 0.43
CA GLY A 64 9.00 -5.14 0.32
C GLY A 64 7.62 -4.78 -0.19
N GLU A 65 7.06 -3.70 0.32
CA GLU A 65 5.78 -3.16 -0.14
C GLU A 65 5.89 -1.65 -0.34
N ASP A 66 5.38 -1.19 -1.48
CA ASP A 66 5.14 0.23 -1.71
C ASP A 66 3.74 0.46 -2.24
N SER A 67 3.13 1.56 -1.81
CA SER A 67 1.75 1.87 -2.16
C SER A 67 1.49 3.36 -2.09
N GLY A 68 0.51 3.79 -2.86
CA GLY A 68 0.07 5.18 -2.86
C GLY A 68 -1.27 5.36 -3.53
N ILE A 69 -1.65 6.61 -3.66
CA ILE A 69 -2.88 7.04 -4.30
C ILE A 69 -2.55 7.96 -5.49
N GLU A 70 -3.24 7.74 -6.59
CA GLU A 70 -3.13 8.56 -7.80
C GLU A 70 -4.49 9.23 -8.04
N VAL A 71 -4.47 10.55 -8.27
CA VAL A 71 -5.69 11.35 -8.41
C VAL A 71 -5.66 12.15 -9.72
N ALA A 72 -6.73 12.06 -10.50
CA ALA A 72 -6.80 12.68 -11.82
C ALA A 72 -6.58 14.20 -11.78
N GLY A 73 -7.21 14.90 -10.84
CA GLY A 73 -7.05 16.35 -10.66
C GLY A 73 -5.68 16.79 -10.13
N LEU A 74 -4.79 15.85 -9.83
CA LEU A 74 -3.40 16.09 -9.41
C LEU A 74 -2.41 15.48 -10.42
N ASP A 75 -2.81 15.30 -11.69
CA ASP A 75 -2.01 14.70 -12.77
C ASP A 75 -1.40 13.33 -12.39
N GLY A 76 -2.17 12.52 -11.64
CA GLY A 76 -1.72 11.25 -11.11
C GLY A 76 -0.95 11.34 -9.78
N GLY A 77 -0.74 12.55 -9.25
CA GLY A 77 -0.16 12.73 -7.93
C GLY A 77 -1.11 12.32 -6.80
N PRO A 78 -0.61 12.19 -5.56
CA PRO A 78 0.80 12.21 -5.14
C PRO A 78 1.60 10.95 -5.54
N GLY A 79 0.96 9.86 -5.98
CA GLY A 79 1.62 8.67 -6.48
C GLY A 79 2.59 8.04 -5.46
N VAL A 80 3.81 7.73 -5.88
CA VAL A 80 4.89 7.20 -5.00
C VAL A 80 5.29 8.13 -3.86
N LEU A 81 4.83 9.39 -3.90
CA LEU A 81 5.10 10.39 -2.86
C LEU A 81 4.00 10.43 -1.79
N SER A 82 2.99 9.56 -1.84
CA SER A 82 1.78 9.62 -1.01
C SER A 82 2.04 9.83 0.48
N SER A 83 2.93 9.05 1.07
CA SER A 83 3.24 9.15 2.51
C SER A 83 4.07 10.41 2.85
N ARG A 84 4.87 10.91 1.90
CA ARG A 84 5.75 12.07 2.09
C ARG A 84 5.03 13.40 1.90
N SER A 85 4.09 13.45 0.95
CA SER A 85 3.33 14.67 0.64
C SER A 85 2.40 15.07 1.77
N ALA A 86 1.83 14.10 2.47
CA ALA A 86 0.81 14.33 3.49
C ALA A 86 1.37 14.65 4.89
N ALA A 87 2.66 14.38 5.13
CA ALA A 87 3.35 14.64 6.41
C ALA A 87 2.58 14.19 7.68
N GLY A 88 1.76 13.13 7.57
CA GLY A 88 0.97 12.56 8.66
C GLY A 88 -0.47 13.08 8.77
N ASP A 89 -0.90 14.00 7.89
CA ASP A 89 -2.30 14.42 7.74
C ASP A 89 -2.77 14.17 6.29
N GLU A 90 -2.95 12.91 5.95
CA GLU A 90 -3.33 12.49 4.61
C GLU A 90 -4.72 13.03 4.20
N VAL A 91 -5.64 13.08 5.14
CA VAL A 91 -7.01 13.54 4.91
C VAL A 91 -7.05 15.04 4.65
N GLY A 92 -6.48 15.84 5.56
CA GLY A 92 -6.45 17.29 5.42
C GLY A 92 -5.68 17.73 4.17
N TRP A 93 -4.53 17.10 3.92
CA TRP A 93 -3.73 17.37 2.71
C TRP A 93 -4.54 17.12 1.44
N MET A 94 -5.21 15.96 1.32
CA MET A 94 -5.97 15.60 0.12
C MET A 94 -7.16 16.53 -0.11
N LEU A 95 -7.89 16.86 0.93
CA LEU A 95 -9.05 17.76 0.82
C LEU A 95 -8.62 19.17 0.42
N HIS A 96 -7.50 19.65 0.96
CA HIS A 96 -6.94 20.96 0.60
C HIS A 96 -6.42 20.96 -0.85
N ALA A 97 -5.67 19.93 -1.26
CA ALA A 97 -5.15 19.82 -2.62
C ALA A 97 -6.25 19.76 -3.70
N LEU A 98 -7.46 19.31 -3.33
CA LEU A 98 -8.62 19.21 -4.20
C LEU A 98 -9.70 20.25 -3.88
N GLU A 99 -9.35 21.35 -3.22
CA GLU A 99 -10.28 22.45 -2.98
C GLU A 99 -10.78 23.04 -4.30
N GLY A 100 -12.09 23.18 -4.45
CA GLY A 100 -12.70 23.64 -5.71
C GLY A 100 -12.69 22.64 -6.87
N VAL A 101 -12.09 21.46 -6.71
CA VAL A 101 -12.06 20.39 -7.72
C VAL A 101 -13.32 19.52 -7.58
N HIS A 102 -14.01 19.23 -8.70
CA HIS A 102 -15.25 18.46 -8.74
C HIS A 102 -15.29 17.43 -9.89
N GLY A 103 -16.26 16.52 -9.83
CA GLY A 103 -16.55 15.57 -10.91
C GLY A 103 -15.42 14.59 -11.19
N GLU A 104 -15.11 14.36 -12.46
CA GLU A 104 -14.12 13.37 -12.91
C GLU A 104 -12.69 13.69 -12.46
N ALA A 105 -12.37 14.95 -12.19
CA ALA A 105 -11.06 15.31 -11.65
C ALA A 105 -10.81 14.76 -10.23
N ARG A 106 -11.86 14.35 -9.50
CA ARG A 106 -11.72 13.63 -8.22
C ARG A 106 -11.58 12.11 -8.36
N ARG A 107 -11.58 11.58 -9.59
CA ARG A 107 -11.28 10.16 -9.82
C ARG A 107 -9.89 9.85 -9.29
N ALA A 108 -9.79 8.69 -8.64
CA ALA A 108 -8.57 8.27 -7.99
C ALA A 108 -8.42 6.76 -8.05
N ARG A 109 -7.20 6.27 -7.84
CA ARG A 109 -6.96 4.85 -7.59
C ARG A 109 -5.87 4.68 -6.54
N TYR A 110 -6.06 3.73 -5.67
CA TYR A 110 -4.99 3.16 -4.89
C TYR A 110 -4.18 2.16 -5.72
N VAL A 111 -2.88 2.13 -5.48
CA VAL A 111 -1.95 1.15 -6.05
C VAL A 111 -1.13 0.54 -4.92
N SER A 112 -0.88 -0.77 -4.97
CA SER A 112 0.08 -1.46 -4.11
C SER A 112 0.92 -2.42 -4.94
N GLU A 113 2.23 -2.41 -4.68
CA GLU A 113 3.21 -3.35 -5.19
C GLU A 113 3.83 -4.12 -4.03
N LEU A 114 3.79 -5.44 -4.14
CA LEU A 114 4.46 -6.37 -3.25
C LEU A 114 5.57 -7.09 -4.03
N VAL A 115 6.75 -7.12 -3.46
CA VAL A 115 7.88 -7.90 -3.99
C VAL A 115 8.37 -8.82 -2.88
N ALA A 116 8.39 -10.12 -3.13
CA ALA A 116 8.99 -11.09 -2.24
C ALA A 116 10.21 -11.75 -2.91
N LEU A 117 11.34 -11.75 -2.22
CA LEU A 117 12.58 -12.35 -2.69
C LEU A 117 12.90 -13.61 -1.89
N GLY A 118 13.02 -14.71 -2.58
CA GLY A 118 13.47 -15.97 -2.05
C GLY A 118 14.98 -16.02 -1.85
N ARG A 119 15.44 -17.11 -1.23
CA ARG A 119 16.86 -17.34 -0.93
C ARG A 119 17.74 -17.39 -2.19
N ASP A 120 17.25 -18.01 -3.24
CA ASP A 120 18.01 -18.33 -4.45
C ASP A 120 17.82 -17.28 -5.56
N GLY A 121 17.33 -16.08 -5.19
CA GLY A 121 17.07 -14.99 -6.13
C GLY A 121 15.71 -15.08 -6.82
N GLU A 122 14.86 -16.01 -6.42
CA GLU A 122 13.48 -16.07 -6.85
C GLU A 122 12.76 -14.79 -6.48
N GLU A 123 12.00 -14.24 -7.41
CA GLU A 123 11.16 -13.05 -7.18
C GLU A 123 9.70 -13.39 -7.45
N LEU A 124 8.86 -13.15 -6.45
CA LEU A 124 7.41 -13.14 -6.61
C LEU A 124 6.94 -11.69 -6.55
N ARG A 125 5.99 -11.34 -7.40
CA ARG A 125 5.46 -9.98 -7.48
C ARG A 125 3.94 -9.98 -7.44
N GLY A 126 3.36 -9.08 -6.67
CA GLY A 126 1.92 -8.85 -6.64
C GLY A 126 1.60 -7.38 -6.83
N THR A 127 0.80 -7.08 -7.85
CA THR A 127 0.28 -5.74 -8.13
C THR A 127 -1.20 -5.71 -7.82
N GLY A 128 -1.67 -4.69 -7.11
CA GLY A 128 -3.08 -4.50 -6.84
C GLY A 128 -3.51 -3.06 -6.96
N THR A 129 -4.67 -2.83 -7.55
CA THR A 129 -5.27 -1.51 -7.70
C THR A 129 -6.69 -1.51 -7.18
N LEU A 130 -7.17 -0.37 -6.68
CA LEU A 130 -8.55 -0.14 -6.30
C LEU A 130 -8.97 1.22 -6.86
N ALA A 131 -9.86 1.22 -7.86
CA ALA A 131 -10.38 2.44 -8.46
C ALA A 131 -11.51 3.03 -7.61
N GLY A 132 -11.68 4.35 -7.70
CA GLY A 132 -12.68 5.08 -6.95
C GLY A 132 -12.57 6.59 -7.17
N ARG A 133 -12.95 7.35 -6.15
CA ARG A 133 -12.90 8.82 -6.16
C ARG A 133 -12.61 9.36 -4.76
N ILE A 134 -12.16 10.60 -4.69
CA ILE A 134 -12.00 11.31 -3.43
C ILE A 134 -13.32 11.98 -3.04
N ALA A 135 -13.79 11.70 -1.85
CA ALA A 135 -14.98 12.32 -1.25
C ALA A 135 -14.76 13.82 -0.99
N LEU A 136 -15.86 14.57 -0.87
CA LEU A 136 -15.81 16.00 -0.55
C LEU A 136 -15.55 16.28 0.94
N ALA A 137 -15.86 15.29 1.79
CA ALA A 137 -15.66 15.35 3.23
C ALA A 137 -15.23 13.95 3.73
N PRO A 138 -14.54 13.87 4.88
CA PRO A 138 -14.15 12.58 5.45
C PRO A 138 -15.36 11.84 6.02
N GLY A 139 -15.35 10.51 5.94
CA GLY A 139 -16.31 9.60 6.55
C GLY A 139 -15.62 8.40 7.18
N GLY A 140 -16.18 7.90 8.30
CA GLY A 140 -15.64 6.75 9.02
C GLY A 140 -14.39 7.03 9.85
N ALA A 141 -13.94 6.01 10.57
CA ALA A 141 -12.80 6.11 11.48
C ALA A 141 -11.89 4.87 11.45
N GLU A 142 -12.23 3.86 10.65
CA GLU A 142 -11.40 2.67 10.50
C GLU A 142 -10.33 2.87 9.40
N GLY A 143 -9.34 1.97 9.39
CA GLY A 143 -8.25 2.05 8.44
C GLY A 143 -7.19 3.08 8.79
N PHE A 144 -6.51 3.64 7.77
CA PHE A 144 -5.47 4.66 7.92
C PHE A 144 -5.23 5.43 6.60
N GLY A 145 -4.45 6.51 6.69
CA GLY A 145 -4.07 7.29 5.51
C GLY A 145 -5.26 7.98 4.85
N PHE A 146 -5.46 7.74 3.57
CA PHE A 146 -6.55 8.35 2.80
C PHE A 146 -7.89 7.59 2.90
N ASP A 147 -7.99 6.51 3.69
CA ASP A 147 -9.21 5.70 3.80
C ASP A 147 -10.47 6.50 4.16
N PRO A 148 -10.41 7.54 5.02
CA PRO A 148 -11.58 8.37 5.33
C PRO A 148 -12.10 9.24 4.17
N VAL A 149 -11.30 9.44 3.12
CA VAL A 149 -11.71 10.27 1.97
C VAL A 149 -11.75 9.49 0.65
N PHE A 150 -11.41 8.22 0.63
CA PHE A 150 -11.46 7.40 -0.58
C PHE A 150 -12.74 6.58 -0.65
N MET A 151 -13.55 6.80 -1.68
CA MET A 151 -14.77 6.04 -2.00
C MET A 151 -14.49 5.11 -3.17
N PRO A 152 -14.54 3.79 -2.97
CA PRO A 152 -14.34 2.82 -4.06
C PRO A 152 -15.46 2.89 -5.10
N ASP A 153 -15.16 2.49 -6.34
CA ASP A 153 -16.19 2.37 -7.38
C ASP A 153 -17.26 1.34 -6.97
N GLY A 154 -18.52 1.71 -7.17
CA GLY A 154 -19.67 0.90 -6.76
C GLY A 154 -20.10 1.08 -5.31
N GLU A 155 -19.38 1.85 -4.52
CA GLU A 155 -19.70 2.17 -3.14
C GLU A 155 -20.11 3.64 -2.98
N GLU A 156 -20.99 3.89 -2.01
CA GLU A 156 -21.39 5.25 -1.59
C GLU A 156 -20.71 5.68 -0.28
N ARG A 157 -19.91 4.79 0.30
CA ARG A 157 -19.17 4.96 1.56
C ARG A 157 -17.68 5.00 1.30
N THR A 158 -16.96 5.65 2.18
CA THR A 158 -15.50 5.63 2.18
C THR A 158 -14.96 4.26 2.65
N VAL A 159 -13.70 3.96 2.36
CA VAL A 159 -13.03 2.75 2.87
C VAL A 159 -13.07 2.69 4.39
N ALA A 160 -12.95 3.84 5.07
CA ALA A 160 -13.02 3.89 6.53
C ALA A 160 -14.44 3.64 7.09
N GLU A 161 -15.49 3.89 6.32
CA GLU A 161 -16.87 3.53 6.67
C GLU A 161 -17.22 2.09 6.31
N LEU A 162 -16.59 1.52 5.28
CA LEU A 162 -16.73 0.12 4.88
C LEU A 162 -16.02 -0.82 5.87
N GLY A 163 -14.94 -0.35 6.44
CA GLY A 163 -14.24 -1.00 7.54
C GLY A 163 -13.20 -2.04 7.13
N ASP A 164 -12.47 -2.52 8.14
CA ASP A 164 -11.31 -3.40 7.97
C ASP A 164 -11.66 -4.75 7.33
N ALA A 165 -12.86 -5.30 7.59
CA ALA A 165 -13.30 -6.56 6.99
C ALA A 165 -13.46 -6.43 5.46
N TRP A 166 -14.14 -5.38 5.00
CA TRP A 166 -14.27 -5.07 3.57
C TRP A 166 -12.90 -4.83 2.94
N LYS A 167 -12.05 -4.08 3.62
CA LYS A 167 -10.70 -3.74 3.17
C LYS A 167 -9.82 -4.99 2.97
N ALA A 168 -9.92 -5.98 3.86
CA ALA A 168 -9.22 -7.26 3.75
C ALA A 168 -9.60 -8.06 2.50
N GLU A 169 -10.81 -7.87 1.97
CA GLU A 169 -11.28 -8.56 0.77
C GLU A 169 -11.06 -7.77 -0.52
N HIS A 170 -11.19 -6.45 -0.48
CA HIS A 170 -11.36 -5.65 -1.70
C HIS A 170 -10.22 -4.67 -1.99
N SER A 171 -9.38 -4.34 -0.98
CA SER A 171 -8.36 -3.31 -1.12
C SER A 171 -7.29 -3.64 -2.18
N HIS A 172 -6.60 -2.59 -2.63
CA HIS A 172 -5.43 -2.71 -3.50
C HIS A 172 -4.37 -3.67 -2.92
N ARG A 173 -4.09 -3.57 -1.60
CA ARG A 173 -3.14 -4.46 -0.91
C ARG A 173 -3.63 -5.91 -0.86
N ALA A 174 -4.93 -6.13 -0.65
CA ALA A 174 -5.52 -7.46 -0.71
C ALA A 174 -5.41 -8.09 -2.11
N ARG A 175 -5.57 -7.28 -3.16
CA ARG A 175 -5.39 -7.73 -4.56
C ARG A 175 -3.93 -8.05 -4.86
N ALA A 176 -3.00 -7.20 -4.43
CA ALA A 176 -1.56 -7.45 -4.57
C ALA A 176 -1.13 -8.73 -3.84
N ALA A 177 -1.60 -8.93 -2.61
CA ALA A 177 -1.31 -10.15 -1.85
C ALA A 177 -1.84 -11.42 -2.54
N ARG A 178 -3.05 -11.40 -3.06
CA ARG A 178 -3.60 -12.54 -3.82
C ARG A 178 -2.82 -12.83 -5.09
N GLU A 179 -2.36 -11.78 -5.80
CA GLU A 179 -1.51 -11.95 -6.99
C GLU A 179 -0.18 -12.63 -6.64
N LEU A 180 0.46 -12.16 -5.56
CA LEU A 180 1.72 -12.73 -5.06
C LEU A 180 1.53 -14.20 -4.65
N LEU A 181 0.46 -14.51 -3.91
CA LEU A 181 0.18 -15.89 -3.46
C LEU A 181 -0.05 -16.87 -4.62
N ARG A 182 -0.64 -16.41 -5.74
CA ARG A 182 -0.81 -17.26 -6.94
C ARG A 182 0.52 -17.68 -7.57
N GLN A 183 1.59 -16.92 -7.37
CA GLN A 183 2.93 -17.25 -7.86
C GLN A 183 3.71 -18.11 -6.86
N ALA A 184 3.33 -18.07 -5.59
CA ALA A 184 4.00 -18.85 -4.54
C ALA A 184 3.59 -20.35 -4.52
N GLY A 185 2.65 -20.75 -5.40
CA GLY A 185 2.18 -22.13 -5.52
C GLY A 185 0.90 -22.35 -4.79
#